data_8a7e490c279d96a54987c3410bfa6b1f
#
_entry.id   8a7e490c279d96a54987c3410bfa6b1f
#
_cell.length_a   1.000
_cell.length_b   1.000
_cell.length_c   1.000
_cell.angle_alpha   90.00
_cell.angle_beta   90.00
_cell.angle_gamma   90.00
#
_symmetry.space_group_name_H-M   'P 1'
#
loop_
_entity.id
_entity.type
_entity.pdbx_description
1 polymer ?
#
loop_
_entity_poly.entity_id
_entity_poly.type
_entity_poly.pdbx_seq_one_letter_code
_entity_poly.pdbx_strand_id
1 'polypeptide(L)'
;NLLGRMLDRIVINLGFSGNALLDTEIAEYMASYPTPGAYIIDNAPNGSAKLTLEKGEEFYRIIRKAHPDTPIFFVEMPLYPRVRYDKDGAKKTLERRDAIDEVFNRLKKSGEKNIYLVKSDKMLLDDNIGTIEGTHFTDIGFQKWADAVYKVMKGKIK
;
A
#
# COMPACT_ATOMS: atom_id res chain seq x y z
N ASN A 1 2.32 14.32 2.57
CA ASN A 1 1.11 14.75 3.19
C ASN A 1 -0.07 15.21 2.34
N LEU A 2 -0.05 14.92 1.02
CA LEU A 2 -1.18 15.19 0.13
C LEU A 2 -2.45 14.51 0.63
N LEU A 3 -2.36 13.21 0.92
CA LEU A 3 -3.49 12.41 1.38
C LEU A 3 -4.13 12.97 2.68
N GLY A 4 -3.30 13.42 3.63
CA GLY A 4 -3.81 14.04 4.86
C GLY A 4 -4.63 15.30 4.60
N ARG A 5 -4.18 16.16 3.67
CA ARG A 5 -4.95 17.33 3.24
C ARG A 5 -6.26 16.95 2.52
N MET A 6 -6.22 15.95 1.66
CA MET A 6 -7.39 15.49 0.90
C MET A 6 -8.46 14.86 1.81
N LEU A 7 -8.04 14.20 2.90
CA LEU A 7 -8.91 13.54 3.86
C LEU A 7 -9.30 14.43 5.05
N ASP A 8 -8.66 15.59 5.20
CA ASP A 8 -8.74 16.44 6.40
C ASP A 8 -8.45 15.61 7.67
N ARG A 9 -7.33 14.88 7.66
CA ARG A 9 -6.90 13.99 8.75
C ARG A 9 -5.39 14.05 8.94
N ILE A 10 -4.95 13.80 10.17
CA ILE A 10 -3.53 13.56 10.46
C ILE A 10 -3.13 12.22 9.86
N VAL A 11 -2.04 12.21 9.11
CA VAL A 11 -1.44 10.99 8.58
C VAL A 11 -0.09 10.77 9.26
N ILE A 12 0.02 9.64 9.95
CA ILE A 12 1.28 9.17 10.54
C ILE A 12 1.99 8.34 9.47
N ASN A 13 3.14 8.81 9.02
CA ASN A 13 3.95 8.12 8.01
C ASN A 13 5.02 7.28 8.70
N LEU A 14 4.94 5.97 8.49
CA LEU A 14 5.87 4.97 9.00
C LEU A 14 6.75 4.37 7.89
N GLY A 15 7.01 5.14 6.83
CA GLY A 15 7.94 4.78 5.77
C GLY A 15 9.37 5.07 6.20
N PHE A 16 10.16 4.04 6.47
CA PHE A 16 11.53 4.11 6.99
C PHE A 16 12.58 3.90 5.90
N SER A 17 12.50 4.66 4.81
CA SER A 17 13.52 4.69 3.74
C SER A 17 14.00 3.29 3.29
N GLY A 18 13.12 2.55 2.63
CA GLY A 18 13.43 1.21 2.13
C GLY A 18 13.12 0.06 3.12
N ASN A 19 12.65 0.35 4.33
CA ASN A 19 12.43 -0.64 5.39
C ASN A 19 10.95 -0.96 5.66
N ALA A 20 10.07 -0.80 4.68
CA ALA A 20 8.68 -1.27 4.80
C ALA A 20 8.62 -2.79 4.54
N LEU A 21 9.11 -3.60 5.51
CA LEU A 21 9.36 -5.03 5.36
C LEU A 21 8.35 -5.92 6.13
N LEU A 22 7.21 -5.35 6.51
CA LEU A 22 6.15 -6.05 7.25
C LEU A 22 6.65 -6.67 8.57
N ASP A 23 7.47 -5.91 9.31
CA ASP A 23 7.97 -6.33 10.61
C ASP A 23 6.84 -6.30 11.65
N THR A 24 6.77 -7.36 12.45
CA THR A 24 5.70 -7.54 13.47
C THR A 24 5.70 -6.44 14.50
N GLU A 25 6.86 -5.92 14.87
CA GLU A 25 7.03 -4.79 15.80
C GLU A 25 6.37 -3.52 15.27
N ILE A 26 6.42 -3.30 13.95
CA ILE A 26 5.73 -2.16 13.31
C ILE A 26 4.22 -2.39 13.32
N ALA A 27 3.76 -3.61 13.06
CA ALA A 27 2.34 -3.94 13.17
C ALA A 27 1.81 -3.73 14.61
N GLU A 28 2.57 -4.15 15.61
CA GLU A 28 2.25 -3.96 17.03
C GLU A 28 2.21 -2.46 17.41
N TYR A 29 3.20 -1.68 16.93
CA TYR A 29 3.20 -0.23 17.11
C TYR A 29 1.98 0.42 16.46
N MET A 30 1.65 0.05 15.21
CA MET A 30 0.44 0.54 14.55
C MET A 30 -0.82 0.14 15.33
N ALA A 31 -0.88 -1.08 15.83
CA ALA A 31 -1.98 -1.60 16.63
C ALA A 31 -2.13 -0.92 18.00
N SER A 32 -1.05 -0.36 18.55
CA SER A 32 -1.08 0.36 19.84
C SER A 32 -1.72 1.76 19.74
N TYR A 33 -1.94 2.29 18.54
CA TYR A 33 -2.55 3.60 18.37
C TYR A 33 -4.04 3.56 18.76
N PRO A 34 -4.52 4.42 19.68
CA PRO A 34 -5.82 4.18 20.34
C PRO A 34 -7.04 4.34 19.43
N THR A 35 -6.97 5.27 18.45
CA THR A 35 -8.14 5.62 17.62
C THR A 35 -7.77 5.85 16.16
N PRO A 36 -7.27 4.84 15.45
CA PRO A 36 -6.94 5.00 14.03
C PRO A 36 -8.19 5.09 13.17
N GLY A 37 -8.27 6.08 12.30
CA GLY A 37 -9.36 6.19 11.33
C GLY A 37 -9.24 5.18 10.18
N ALA A 38 -8.02 4.80 9.82
CA ALA A 38 -7.70 3.80 8.81
C ALA A 38 -6.24 3.38 8.87
N TYR A 39 -5.92 2.26 8.25
CA TYR A 39 -4.55 1.82 7.98
C TYR A 39 -4.30 1.68 6.48
N ILE A 40 -3.10 2.07 6.05
CA ILE A 40 -2.64 1.90 4.66
C ILE A 40 -1.37 1.06 4.70
N ILE A 41 -1.39 -0.09 4.03
CA ILE A 41 -0.26 -1.01 3.90
C ILE A 41 0.29 -0.84 2.48
N ASP A 42 1.44 -0.17 2.36
CA ASP A 42 2.15 0.14 1.10
C ASP A 42 3.59 -0.36 1.19
N ASN A 43 3.76 -1.68 1.32
CA ASN A 43 5.06 -2.33 1.47
C ASN A 43 5.69 -2.79 0.15
N ALA A 44 4.90 -2.92 -0.90
CA ALA A 44 5.33 -3.55 -2.15
C ALA A 44 6.57 -2.93 -2.80
N PRO A 45 6.81 -1.59 -2.76
CA PRO A 45 8.03 -1.01 -3.29
C PRO A 45 9.32 -1.48 -2.61
N ASN A 46 9.27 -1.83 -1.33
CA ASN A 46 10.43 -2.24 -0.54
C ASN A 46 10.52 -3.76 -0.34
N GLY A 47 9.39 -4.43 -0.13
CA GLY A 47 9.32 -5.87 0.07
C GLY A 47 9.55 -6.67 -1.22
N SER A 48 9.92 -7.95 -1.07
CA SER A 48 9.83 -8.92 -2.17
C SER A 48 8.44 -9.56 -2.21
N ALA A 49 8.08 -10.19 -3.34
CA ALA A 49 6.86 -10.98 -3.43
C ALA A 49 6.83 -12.08 -2.35
N LYS A 50 7.97 -12.79 -2.17
CA LYS A 50 8.13 -13.81 -1.14
C LYS A 50 7.82 -13.28 0.26
N LEU A 51 8.44 -12.15 0.64
CA LEU A 51 8.22 -11.52 1.95
C LEU A 51 6.75 -11.15 2.16
N THR A 52 6.09 -10.57 1.16
CA THR A 52 4.68 -10.23 1.24
C THR A 52 3.80 -11.45 1.44
N LEU A 53 4.06 -12.54 0.72
CA LEU A 53 3.31 -13.80 0.85
C LEU A 53 3.53 -14.48 2.22
N GLU A 54 4.72 -14.37 2.79
CA GLU A 54 5.08 -14.96 4.09
C GLU A 54 4.55 -14.16 5.29
N LYS A 55 4.67 -12.82 5.25
CA LYS A 55 4.38 -11.96 6.41
C LYS A 55 3.08 -11.16 6.30
N GLY A 56 2.51 -10.98 5.11
CA GLY A 56 1.41 -10.05 4.88
C GLY A 56 0.15 -10.36 5.69
N GLU A 57 -0.22 -11.63 5.81
CA GLU A 57 -1.39 -12.01 6.61
C GLU A 57 -1.14 -11.84 8.11
N GLU A 58 0.04 -12.20 8.62
CA GLU A 58 0.39 -12.02 10.04
C GLU A 58 0.38 -10.54 10.42
N PHE A 59 1.05 -9.70 9.62
CA PHE A 59 1.06 -8.24 9.79
C PHE A 59 -0.37 -7.68 9.86
N TYR A 60 -1.23 -8.08 8.92
CA TYR A 60 -2.64 -7.70 8.92
C TYR A 60 -3.35 -8.15 10.19
N ARG A 61 -3.19 -9.43 10.62
CA ARG A 61 -3.90 -10.00 11.76
C ARG A 61 -3.55 -9.33 13.09
N ILE A 62 -2.31 -8.90 13.27
CA ILE A 62 -1.90 -8.11 14.45
C ILE A 62 -2.73 -6.83 14.53
N ILE A 63 -2.81 -6.08 13.45
CA ILE A 63 -3.57 -4.83 13.38
C ILE A 63 -5.07 -5.10 13.56
N ARG A 64 -5.61 -6.07 12.84
CA ARG A 64 -7.05 -6.40 12.87
C ARG A 64 -7.53 -6.87 14.24
N LYS A 65 -6.70 -7.61 14.97
CA LYS A 65 -7.00 -8.05 16.35
C LYS A 65 -7.21 -6.88 17.30
N ALA A 66 -6.41 -5.83 17.18
CA ALA A 66 -6.53 -4.63 18.00
C ALA A 66 -7.67 -3.71 17.52
N HIS A 67 -7.92 -3.67 16.23
CA HIS A 67 -8.89 -2.76 15.59
C HIS A 67 -9.84 -3.52 14.65
N PRO A 68 -10.86 -4.22 15.22
CA PRO A 68 -11.72 -5.12 14.45
C PRO A 68 -12.48 -4.47 13.29
N ASP A 69 -12.86 -3.21 13.44
CA ASP A 69 -13.72 -2.51 12.48
C ASP A 69 -13.00 -1.43 11.65
N THR A 70 -11.75 -1.12 11.99
CA THR A 70 -11.00 -0.07 11.29
C THR A 70 -10.71 -0.48 9.84
N PRO A 71 -10.98 0.39 8.84
CA PRO A 71 -10.67 0.12 7.45
C PRO A 71 -9.17 -0.08 7.23
N ILE A 72 -8.79 -1.14 6.50
CA ILE A 72 -7.40 -1.42 6.11
C ILE A 72 -7.32 -1.45 4.58
N PHE A 73 -6.40 -0.67 4.04
CA PHE A 73 -6.18 -0.51 2.61
C PHE A 73 -4.83 -1.11 2.23
N PHE A 74 -4.87 -2.11 1.35
CA PHE A 74 -3.67 -2.66 0.71
C PHE A 74 -3.41 -1.88 -0.57
N VAL A 75 -2.17 -1.49 -0.81
CA VAL A 75 -1.77 -0.75 -2.01
C VAL A 75 -0.93 -1.65 -2.90
N GLU A 76 -1.34 -1.83 -4.14
CA GLU A 76 -0.57 -2.59 -5.12
C GLU A 76 0.74 -1.89 -5.47
N MET A 77 1.71 -2.70 -5.89
CA MET A 77 2.95 -2.21 -6.49
C MET A 77 2.65 -1.35 -7.72
N PRO A 78 3.08 -0.09 -7.77
CA PRO A 78 2.92 0.74 -8.96
C PRO A 78 3.65 0.16 -10.17
N LEU A 79 3.06 0.28 -11.35
CA LEU A 79 3.73 -0.05 -12.61
C LEU A 79 4.59 1.14 -13.03
N TYR A 80 5.86 1.08 -12.71
CA TYR A 80 6.81 2.13 -13.06
C TYR A 80 7.10 2.17 -14.57
N PRO A 81 7.40 3.34 -15.14
CA PRO A 81 7.74 3.46 -16.57
C PRO A 81 8.85 2.52 -17.02
N ARG A 82 9.82 2.23 -16.16
CA ARG A 82 10.94 1.31 -16.45
C ARG A 82 10.51 -0.11 -16.84
N VAL A 83 9.32 -0.56 -16.49
CA VAL A 83 8.82 -1.90 -16.88
C VAL A 83 8.74 -2.07 -18.41
N ARG A 84 8.75 -0.99 -19.18
CA ARG A 84 8.69 -1.01 -20.65
C ARG A 84 10.01 -1.42 -21.30
N TYR A 85 11.14 -1.24 -20.63
CA TYR A 85 12.48 -1.49 -21.16
C TYR A 85 13.36 -2.38 -20.28
N ASP A 86 13.01 -2.57 -19.01
CA ASP A 86 13.69 -3.46 -18.07
C ASP A 86 12.81 -4.71 -17.83
N LYS A 87 13.07 -5.78 -18.58
CA LYS A 87 12.28 -7.02 -18.49
C LYS A 87 12.35 -7.68 -17.11
N ASP A 88 13.53 -7.67 -16.48
CA ASP A 88 13.73 -8.28 -15.16
C ASP A 88 13.05 -7.44 -14.07
N GLY A 89 13.18 -6.12 -14.14
CA GLY A 89 12.47 -5.19 -13.27
C GLY A 89 10.95 -5.28 -13.45
N ALA A 90 10.47 -5.44 -14.69
CA ALA A 90 9.06 -5.66 -14.99
C ALA A 90 8.54 -6.92 -14.31
N LYS A 91 9.23 -8.05 -14.47
CA LYS A 91 8.86 -9.32 -13.83
C LYS A 91 8.77 -9.18 -12.32
N LYS A 92 9.80 -8.62 -11.67
CA LYS A 92 9.80 -8.40 -10.21
C LYS A 92 8.67 -7.46 -9.75
N THR A 93 8.36 -6.43 -10.53
CA THR A 93 7.26 -5.50 -10.24
C THR A 93 5.91 -6.21 -10.28
N LEU A 94 5.67 -7.03 -11.30
CA LEU A 94 4.45 -7.81 -11.43
C LEU A 94 4.32 -8.85 -10.30
N GLU A 95 5.39 -9.61 -10.01
CA GLU A 95 5.39 -10.57 -8.92
C GLU A 95 5.04 -9.92 -7.55
N ARG A 96 5.56 -8.73 -7.28
CA ARG A 96 5.23 -7.99 -6.04
C ARG A 96 3.78 -7.54 -6.02
N ARG A 97 3.24 -7.08 -7.16
CA ARG A 97 1.83 -6.71 -7.29
C ARG A 97 0.93 -7.91 -7.05
N ASP A 98 1.23 -9.02 -7.73
CA ASP A 98 0.46 -10.26 -7.62
C ASP A 98 0.48 -10.83 -6.19
N ALA A 99 1.58 -10.65 -5.46
CA ALA A 99 1.68 -11.05 -4.05
C ALA A 99 0.74 -10.23 -3.14
N ILE A 100 0.58 -8.93 -3.35
CA ILE A 100 -0.41 -8.11 -2.62
C ILE A 100 -1.82 -8.60 -2.94
N ASP A 101 -2.14 -8.84 -4.22
CA ASP A 101 -3.44 -9.35 -4.65
C ASP A 101 -3.74 -10.71 -4.02
N GLU A 102 -2.75 -11.59 -3.96
CA GLU A 102 -2.91 -12.92 -3.37
C GLU A 102 -3.22 -12.84 -1.86
N VAL A 103 -2.43 -12.06 -1.10
CA VAL A 103 -2.68 -11.85 0.35
C VAL A 103 -4.08 -11.25 0.57
N PHE A 104 -4.42 -10.20 -0.18
CA PHE A 104 -5.74 -9.59 -0.10
C PHE A 104 -6.87 -10.59 -0.39
N ASN A 105 -6.73 -11.40 -1.45
CA ASN A 105 -7.73 -12.37 -1.84
C ASN A 105 -7.88 -13.51 -0.82
N ARG A 106 -6.78 -13.97 -0.19
CA ARG A 106 -6.83 -14.95 0.92
C ARG A 106 -7.61 -14.40 2.09
N LEU A 107 -7.35 -13.15 2.49
CA LEU A 107 -8.09 -12.48 3.56
C LEU A 107 -9.57 -12.32 3.21
N LYS A 108 -9.91 -11.93 1.99
CA LYS A 108 -11.32 -11.86 1.54
C LYS A 108 -12.01 -13.22 1.58
N LYS A 109 -11.35 -14.27 1.12
CA LYS A 109 -11.87 -15.65 1.15
C LYS A 109 -12.06 -16.17 2.58
N SER A 110 -11.23 -15.73 3.54
CA SER A 110 -11.41 -16.07 4.97
C SER A 110 -12.50 -15.26 5.67
N GLY A 111 -13.23 -14.40 4.94
CA GLY A 111 -14.37 -13.65 5.47
C GLY A 111 -14.03 -12.29 6.06
N GLU A 112 -12.78 -11.82 5.91
CA GLU A 112 -12.36 -10.51 6.45
C GLU A 112 -13.16 -9.37 5.81
N LYS A 113 -13.60 -8.44 6.67
CA LYS A 113 -14.39 -7.26 6.30
C LYS A 113 -13.56 -5.99 6.45
N ASN A 114 -14.07 -4.90 5.90
CA ASN A 114 -13.44 -3.57 5.97
C ASN A 114 -11.98 -3.60 5.48
N ILE A 115 -11.68 -4.44 4.48
CA ILE A 115 -10.42 -4.44 3.74
C ILE A 115 -10.66 -4.06 2.30
N TYR A 116 -9.75 -3.27 1.75
CA TYR A 116 -9.86 -2.67 0.43
C TYR A 116 -8.54 -2.76 -0.30
N LEU A 117 -8.61 -2.95 -1.62
CA LEU A 117 -7.44 -2.98 -2.48
C LEU A 117 -7.39 -1.72 -3.34
N VAL A 118 -6.26 -1.03 -3.29
CA VAL A 118 -5.98 0.13 -4.15
C VAL A 118 -5.17 -0.38 -5.33
N LYS A 119 -5.82 -0.43 -6.49
CA LYS A 119 -5.21 -0.89 -7.75
C LYS A 119 -4.21 0.13 -8.28
N SER A 120 -3.11 -0.37 -8.86
CA SER A 120 -2.00 0.46 -9.35
C SER A 120 -2.19 1.02 -10.76
N ASP A 121 -3.21 0.60 -11.51
CA ASP A 121 -3.40 0.91 -12.94
C ASP A 121 -3.42 2.41 -13.26
N LYS A 122 -3.80 3.25 -12.29
CA LYS A 122 -3.94 4.70 -12.46
C LYS A 122 -3.01 5.52 -11.56
N MET A 123 -2.01 4.90 -10.95
CA MET A 123 -1.12 5.58 -10.03
C MET A 123 -0.04 6.39 -10.73
N LEU A 124 0.43 5.96 -11.90
CA LEU A 124 1.46 6.64 -12.67
C LEU A 124 0.95 7.12 -14.02
N LEU A 125 1.58 8.16 -14.53
CA LEU A 125 1.29 8.73 -15.84
C LEU A 125 2.03 7.97 -16.94
N ASP A 126 1.35 7.82 -18.07
CA ASP A 126 1.94 7.20 -19.27
C ASP A 126 3.04 8.04 -19.93
N ASP A 127 3.10 9.33 -19.62
CA ASP A 127 4.06 10.30 -20.13
C ASP A 127 5.44 10.28 -19.44
N ASN A 128 5.65 9.37 -18.49
CA ASN A 128 6.89 9.18 -17.72
C ASN A 128 7.32 10.34 -16.81
N ILE A 129 6.48 11.36 -16.60
CA ILE A 129 6.80 12.47 -15.68
C ILE A 129 6.49 12.16 -14.21
N GLY A 130 5.83 11.05 -13.94
CA GLY A 130 5.45 10.63 -12.58
C GLY A 130 6.61 10.13 -11.72
N THR A 131 7.80 9.90 -12.29
CA THR A 131 8.99 9.46 -11.55
C THR A 131 10.23 10.24 -11.92
N ILE A 132 11.20 10.34 -10.98
CA ILE A 132 12.47 11.06 -11.19
C ILE A 132 13.41 10.21 -12.07
N GLU A 133 13.64 8.95 -11.65
CA GLU A 133 14.59 8.01 -12.30
C GLU A 133 13.95 6.65 -12.62
N GLY A 134 12.63 6.65 -12.76
CA GLY A 134 11.88 5.43 -13.06
C GLY A 134 11.39 4.66 -11.83
N THR A 135 11.61 5.18 -10.62
CA THR A 135 11.16 4.56 -9.35
C THR A 135 10.57 5.58 -8.39
N HIS A 136 11.34 6.58 -7.95
CA HIS A 136 10.88 7.56 -6.97
C HIS A 136 9.96 8.58 -7.62
N PHE A 137 8.84 8.87 -6.95
CA PHE A 137 7.83 9.77 -7.49
C PHE A 137 8.31 11.23 -7.53
N THR A 138 7.92 11.92 -8.59
CA THR A 138 7.86 13.39 -8.62
C THR A 138 6.65 13.88 -7.82
N ASP A 139 6.49 15.18 -7.64
CA ASP A 139 5.28 15.76 -7.03
C ASP A 139 4.02 15.35 -7.81
N ILE A 140 4.10 15.27 -9.14
CA ILE A 140 3.00 14.79 -9.99
C ILE A 140 2.71 13.31 -9.73
N GLY A 141 3.75 12.49 -9.60
CA GLY A 141 3.61 11.07 -9.25
C GLY A 141 2.96 10.86 -7.88
N PHE A 142 3.39 11.62 -6.87
CA PHE A 142 2.77 11.61 -5.56
C PHE A 142 1.32 12.08 -5.58
N GLN A 143 0.98 13.09 -6.38
CA GLN A 143 -0.40 13.52 -6.54
C GLN A 143 -1.27 12.41 -7.13
N LYS A 144 -0.79 11.73 -8.19
CA LYS A 144 -1.51 10.61 -8.81
C LYS A 144 -1.68 9.42 -7.87
N TRP A 145 -0.65 9.09 -7.10
CA TRP A 145 -0.74 8.07 -6.05
C TRP A 145 -1.79 8.46 -5.00
N ALA A 146 -1.73 9.70 -4.49
CA ALA A 146 -2.68 10.18 -3.49
C ALA A 146 -4.13 10.18 -4.01
N ASP A 147 -4.36 10.58 -5.26
CA ASP A 147 -5.66 10.56 -5.92
C ASP A 147 -6.22 9.14 -6.00
N ALA A 148 -5.39 8.16 -6.39
CA ALA A 148 -5.78 6.75 -6.49
C ALA A 148 -6.19 6.19 -5.12
N VAL A 149 -5.37 6.43 -4.08
CA VAL A 149 -5.64 6.01 -2.70
C VAL A 149 -6.88 6.70 -2.16
N TYR A 150 -6.97 8.04 -2.29
CA TYR A 150 -8.12 8.83 -1.83
C TYR A 150 -9.43 8.34 -2.43
N LYS A 151 -9.45 8.05 -3.74
CA LYS A 151 -10.64 7.55 -4.43
C LYS A 151 -11.20 6.28 -3.80
N VAL A 152 -10.33 5.38 -3.34
CA VAL A 152 -10.76 4.15 -2.67
C VAL A 152 -11.14 4.40 -1.21
N MET A 153 -10.45 5.33 -0.52
CA MET A 153 -10.68 5.64 0.90
C MET A 153 -11.92 6.48 1.15
N LYS A 154 -12.26 7.38 0.22
CA LYS A 154 -13.38 8.31 0.36
C LYS A 154 -14.68 7.60 0.72
N GLY A 155 -15.32 8.02 1.82
CA GLY A 155 -16.57 7.46 2.33
C GLY A 155 -16.43 6.12 3.08
N LYS A 156 -15.19 5.61 3.29
CA LYS A 156 -14.94 4.39 4.06
C LYS A 156 -14.26 4.66 5.40
N ILE A 157 -13.66 5.83 5.56
CA ILE A 157 -13.11 6.31 6.82
C ILE A 157 -14.14 7.18 7.53
N LYS A 158 -14.26 7.00 8.83
CA LYS A 158 -15.16 7.78 9.69
C LYS A 158 -14.46 9.01 10.26
#